data_a490298ebec123cd4cc1c0e53d0bfc90
#
_entry.id   a490298ebec123cd4cc1c0e53d0bfc90
#
_cell.length_a   1.000
_cell.length_b   1.000
_cell.length_c   1.000
_cell.angle_alpha   90.00
_cell.angle_beta   90.00
_cell.angle_gamma   90.00
#
_symmetry.space_group_name_H-M   'P 1'
#
loop_
_entity.id
_entity.type
_entity.pdbx_description
1 polymer ?
#
loop_
_entity_poly.entity_id
_entity_poly.type
_entity_poly.pdbx_seq_one_letter_code
_entity_poly.pdbx_strand_id
1 'polypeptide(L)'
;FLLTYYFMNRRYRNLLICLFTILLLGTYHATLYWLDRPRTSLVFYNVRGCPAVHCIESDGRSWINYVDTIPNEKRLKRMTANYWKHHHLLPPKEITGDCRYMVLNRQQQIISYHGCHICVINDNHWRNKTTVSPLYIQYLYLCKGYDGHLEELTRIFSFSYVILDASLSEYRRHLLESECKQSGLRFISLSDEGSVRFLL
;
A
#
# COMPACT_ATOMS: atom_id res chain seq x y z
N PHE A 1 36.57 8.30 -21.19
CA PHE A 1 37.55 7.45 -21.92
C PHE A 1 37.34 7.53 -23.44
N LEU A 2 36.13 7.29 -24.00
CA LEU A 2 35.85 7.37 -25.44
C LEU A 2 36.03 8.79 -26.03
N LEU A 3 35.57 9.82 -25.29
CA LEU A 3 35.79 11.22 -25.67
C LEU A 3 37.29 11.58 -25.73
N THR A 4 38.05 11.19 -24.73
CA THR A 4 39.52 11.41 -24.73
C THR A 4 40.21 10.68 -25.87
N TYR A 5 39.77 9.46 -26.18
CA TYR A 5 40.26 8.71 -27.35
C TYR A 5 39.91 9.38 -28.68
N TYR A 6 38.72 9.97 -28.79
CA TYR A 6 38.32 10.77 -29.96
C TYR A 6 39.21 12.00 -30.13
N PHE A 7 39.45 12.76 -29.05
CA PHE A 7 40.28 13.95 -29.11
C PHE A 7 41.72 13.64 -29.51
N MET A 8 42.27 12.51 -29.07
CA MET A 8 43.61 12.05 -29.45
C MET A 8 43.73 11.63 -30.91
N ASN A 9 42.71 11.02 -31.50
CA ASN A 9 42.81 10.36 -32.82
C ASN A 9 42.06 11.07 -33.95
N ARG A 10 41.30 12.16 -33.67
CA ARG A 10 40.55 13.06 -34.59
C ARG A 10 39.80 12.37 -35.75
N ARG A 11 39.43 11.10 -35.61
CA ARG A 11 38.68 10.34 -36.65
C ARG A 11 37.17 10.48 -36.44
N TYR A 12 36.44 10.92 -37.46
CA TYR A 12 34.98 11.04 -37.42
C TYR A 12 34.26 9.74 -36.99
N ARG A 13 34.81 8.58 -37.30
CA ARG A 13 34.29 7.26 -36.88
C ARG A 13 34.29 7.10 -35.35
N ASN A 14 35.31 7.59 -34.67
CA ASN A 14 35.40 7.53 -33.21
C ASN A 14 34.37 8.46 -32.55
N LEU A 15 34.05 9.60 -33.18
CA LEU A 15 33.00 10.50 -32.75
C LEU A 15 31.65 9.83 -32.88
N LEU A 16 31.35 9.17 -34.00
CA LEU A 16 30.11 8.44 -34.19
C LEU A 16 29.94 7.32 -33.17
N ILE A 17 30.99 6.55 -32.91
CA ILE A 17 30.99 5.49 -31.87
C ILE A 17 30.68 6.09 -30.50
N CYS A 18 31.34 7.21 -30.16
CA CYS A 18 31.11 7.88 -28.89
C CYS A 18 29.65 8.38 -28.74
N LEU A 19 29.10 9.01 -29.79
CA LEU A 19 27.72 9.46 -29.82
C LEU A 19 26.72 8.30 -29.69
N PHE A 20 26.97 7.20 -30.38
CA PHE A 20 26.15 6.00 -30.34
C PHE A 20 26.16 5.34 -28.93
N THR A 21 27.34 5.27 -28.30
CA THR A 21 27.43 4.74 -26.93
C THR A 21 26.73 5.63 -25.90
N ILE A 22 26.81 6.96 -26.05
CA ILE A 22 26.06 7.90 -25.19
C ILE A 22 24.56 7.71 -25.39
N LEU A 23 24.10 7.57 -26.64
CA LEU A 23 22.69 7.32 -26.94
C LEU A 23 22.21 6.00 -26.33
N LEU A 24 22.98 4.92 -26.46
CA LEU A 24 22.66 3.61 -25.88
C LEU A 24 22.60 3.68 -24.35
N LEU A 25 23.55 4.36 -23.71
CA LEU A 25 23.53 4.56 -22.27
C LEU A 25 22.31 5.39 -21.83
N GLY A 26 21.99 6.45 -22.56
CA GLY A 26 20.82 7.29 -22.29
C GLY A 26 19.51 6.52 -22.42
N THR A 27 19.36 5.73 -23.49
CA THR A 27 18.17 4.88 -23.67
C THR A 27 18.07 3.80 -22.60
N TYR A 28 19.18 3.17 -22.25
CA TYR A 28 19.23 2.17 -21.17
C TYR A 28 18.78 2.78 -19.82
N HIS A 29 19.34 3.93 -19.43
CA HIS A 29 18.93 4.61 -18.21
C HIS A 29 17.47 5.07 -18.23
N ALA A 30 17.01 5.60 -19.36
CA ALA A 30 15.60 5.97 -19.52
C ALA A 30 14.68 4.76 -19.36
N THR A 31 15.04 3.61 -19.95
CA THR A 31 14.26 2.38 -19.85
C THR A 31 14.19 1.89 -18.40
N LEU A 32 15.31 1.85 -17.69
CA LEU A 32 15.33 1.48 -16.27
C LEU A 32 14.46 2.43 -15.44
N TYR A 33 14.57 3.73 -15.65
CA TYR A 33 13.75 4.72 -14.95
C TYR A 33 12.24 4.52 -15.19
N TRP A 34 11.83 4.12 -16.41
CA TRP A 34 10.44 3.82 -16.73
C TRP A 34 9.96 2.51 -16.10
N LEU A 35 10.81 1.48 -16.05
CA LEU A 35 10.48 0.18 -15.44
C LEU A 35 10.35 0.27 -13.90
N ASP A 36 11.17 1.11 -13.27
CA ASP A 36 11.20 1.27 -11.81
C ASP A 36 10.13 2.24 -11.29
N ARG A 37 9.33 2.85 -12.19
CA ARG A 37 8.24 3.72 -11.75
C ARG A 37 7.24 2.99 -10.88
N PRO A 38 6.82 3.61 -9.77
CA PRO A 38 5.78 3.04 -8.94
C PRO A 38 4.48 2.91 -9.78
N ARG A 39 3.73 1.86 -9.55
CA ARG A 39 2.39 1.71 -10.10
C ARG A 39 1.39 2.11 -9.03
N THR A 40 0.27 2.70 -9.44
CA THR A 40 -0.83 3.01 -8.52
C THR A 40 -1.20 1.75 -7.75
N SER A 41 -1.07 1.82 -6.44
CA SER A 41 -1.21 0.65 -5.60
C SER A 41 -1.56 0.98 -4.16
N LEU A 42 -2.10 -0.02 -3.50
CA LEU A 42 -2.45 -0.02 -2.10
C LEU A 42 -1.59 -1.04 -1.36
N VAL A 43 -0.94 -0.63 -0.29
CA VAL A 43 -0.06 -1.50 0.49
C VAL A 43 -0.53 -1.56 1.95
N PHE A 44 -0.72 -2.78 2.45
CA PHE A 44 -0.95 -3.06 3.86
C PHE A 44 0.34 -3.58 4.47
N TYR A 45 0.85 -2.89 5.49
CA TYR A 45 2.14 -3.22 6.07
C TYR A 45 2.04 -4.23 7.21
N ASN A 46 2.85 -5.27 7.16
CA ASN A 46 3.08 -6.16 8.30
C ASN A 46 4.11 -5.55 9.25
N VAL A 47 3.69 -4.54 10.02
CA VAL A 47 4.57 -3.92 11.03
C VAL A 47 3.88 -3.97 12.38
N ARG A 48 4.27 -4.95 13.20
CA ARG A 48 3.70 -5.15 14.52
C ARG A 48 3.79 -3.88 15.36
N GLY A 49 2.64 -3.38 15.83
CA GLY A 49 2.52 -2.15 16.62
C GLY A 49 2.54 -0.86 15.78
N CYS A 50 2.34 -0.98 14.47
CA CYS A 50 2.11 0.17 13.59
C CYS A 50 1.26 -0.25 12.38
N PRO A 51 -0.03 -0.62 12.60
CA PRO A 51 -0.92 -0.92 11.50
C PRO A 51 -1.09 0.32 10.62
N ALA A 52 -0.87 0.13 9.31
CA ALA A 52 -0.88 1.24 8.37
C ALA A 52 -1.30 0.81 6.97
N VAL A 53 -2.06 1.68 6.30
CA VAL A 53 -2.45 1.57 4.90
C VAL A 53 -1.73 2.65 4.11
N HIS A 54 -1.04 2.27 3.05
CA HIS A 54 -0.26 3.17 2.20
C HIS A 54 -0.82 3.18 0.78
N CYS A 55 -1.28 4.33 0.34
CA CYS A 55 -1.78 4.60 -1.00
C CYS A 55 -0.67 5.23 -1.82
N ILE A 56 -0.27 4.60 -2.92
CA ILE A 56 0.88 4.98 -3.74
C ILE A 56 0.40 5.32 -5.15
N GLU A 57 0.77 6.51 -5.64
CA GLU A 57 0.53 6.96 -7.01
C GLU A 57 1.66 6.57 -7.96
N SER A 58 1.35 6.51 -9.24
CA SER A 58 2.32 6.24 -10.31
C SER A 58 3.38 7.34 -10.49
N ASP A 59 3.18 8.52 -9.93
CA ASP A 59 4.13 9.63 -9.95
C ASP A 59 5.06 9.66 -8.71
N GLY A 60 4.95 8.65 -7.82
CA GLY A 60 5.74 8.54 -6.59
C GLY A 60 5.16 9.30 -5.39
N ARG A 61 4.10 10.09 -5.58
CA ARG A 61 3.37 10.67 -4.43
C ARG A 61 2.67 9.55 -3.68
N SER A 62 2.53 9.71 -2.37
CA SER A 62 1.86 8.70 -1.57
C SER A 62 1.24 9.28 -0.31
N TRP A 63 0.26 8.57 0.20
CA TRP A 63 -0.46 8.90 1.43
C TRP A 63 -0.47 7.69 2.35
N ILE A 64 -0.18 7.93 3.62
CA ILE A 64 -0.20 6.88 4.63
C ILE A 64 -1.25 7.18 5.68
N ASN A 65 -2.08 6.18 5.96
CA ASN A 65 -3.05 6.19 7.05
C ASN A 65 -2.54 5.29 8.18
N TYR A 66 -2.20 5.89 9.30
CA TYR A 66 -1.95 5.16 10.53
C TYR A 66 -3.27 4.85 11.22
N VAL A 67 -3.40 3.62 11.73
CA VAL A 67 -4.60 3.18 12.42
C VAL A 67 -4.54 3.55 13.89
N ASP A 68 -3.37 3.43 14.51
CA ASP A 68 -3.15 3.79 15.91
C ASP A 68 -3.04 5.31 16.09
N THR A 69 -3.59 5.84 17.18
CA THR A 69 -3.53 7.25 17.53
C THR A 69 -2.09 7.72 17.79
N ILE A 70 -1.23 6.84 18.32
CA ILE A 70 0.20 7.08 18.52
C ILE A 70 0.99 6.02 17.75
N PRO A 71 1.20 6.23 16.46
CA PRO A 71 1.86 5.24 15.62
C PRO A 71 3.36 5.15 15.89
N ASN A 72 3.93 3.96 15.80
CA ASN A 72 5.38 3.79 15.83
C ASN A 72 5.99 4.04 14.44
N GLU A 73 5.92 5.30 13.98
CA GLU A 73 6.41 5.70 12.66
C GLU A 73 7.88 5.37 12.42
N LYS A 74 8.74 5.51 13.44
CA LYS A 74 10.17 5.21 13.34
C LYS A 74 10.40 3.75 12.95
N ARG A 75 9.60 2.85 13.52
CA ARG A 75 9.67 1.42 13.20
C ARG A 75 9.21 1.16 11.77
N LEU A 76 8.07 1.73 11.37
CA LEU A 76 7.58 1.60 10.00
C LEU A 76 8.62 2.13 9.00
N LYS A 77 9.08 3.36 9.16
CA LYS A 77 10.08 3.98 8.29
C LYS A 77 11.34 3.13 8.16
N ARG A 78 11.84 2.55 9.26
CA ARG A 78 13.01 1.68 9.23
C ARG A 78 12.77 0.39 8.44
N MET A 79 11.59 -0.23 8.59
CA MET A 79 11.26 -1.49 7.90
C MET A 79 10.96 -1.28 6.42
N THR A 80 10.40 -0.13 6.05
CA THR A 80 9.96 0.16 4.67
C THR A 80 10.95 1.01 3.87
N ALA A 81 12.03 1.52 4.49
CA ALA A 81 12.99 2.42 3.87
C ALA A 81 13.56 1.89 2.55
N ASN A 82 13.95 0.61 2.50
CA ASN A 82 14.48 -0.01 1.29
C ASN A 82 13.42 -0.11 0.20
N TYR A 83 12.19 -0.44 0.55
CA TYR A 83 11.08 -0.51 -0.37
C TYR A 83 10.76 0.87 -0.97
N TRP A 84 10.68 1.91 -0.13
CA TRP A 84 10.42 3.27 -0.60
C TRP A 84 11.53 3.80 -1.49
N LYS A 85 12.80 3.53 -1.12
CA LYS A 85 13.96 3.93 -1.93
C LYS A 85 13.98 3.22 -3.28
N HIS A 86 13.73 1.92 -3.30
CA HIS A 86 13.72 1.11 -4.54
C HIS A 86 12.65 1.58 -5.52
N HIS A 87 11.47 1.95 -5.00
CA HIS A 87 10.36 2.44 -5.82
C HIS A 87 10.35 3.96 -6.01
N HIS A 88 11.43 4.67 -5.65
CA HIS A 88 11.55 6.13 -5.78
C HIS A 88 10.36 6.90 -5.20
N LEU A 89 9.79 6.42 -4.09
CA LEU A 89 8.66 7.05 -3.44
C LEU A 89 9.08 8.33 -2.72
N LEU A 90 8.31 9.37 -2.89
CA LEU A 90 8.41 10.58 -2.09
C LEU A 90 7.97 10.29 -0.64
N PRO A 91 8.44 11.07 0.34
CA PRO A 91 7.96 10.94 1.72
C PRO A 91 6.42 10.99 1.74
N PRO A 92 5.75 9.98 2.32
CA PRO A 92 4.31 9.91 2.31
C PRO A 92 3.70 11.06 3.12
N LYS A 93 2.57 11.58 2.63
CA LYS A 93 1.74 12.50 3.41
C LYS A 93 0.89 11.68 4.37
N GLU A 94 0.90 12.06 5.64
CA GLU A 94 0.05 11.43 6.63
C GLU A 94 -1.41 11.87 6.44
N ILE A 95 -2.31 10.89 6.51
CA ILE A 95 -3.75 11.14 6.50
C ILE A 95 -4.22 11.26 7.94
N THR A 96 -4.47 12.47 8.40
CA THR A 96 -5.00 12.75 9.73
C THR A 96 -6.46 13.20 9.64
N GLY A 97 -7.37 12.46 10.29
CA GLY A 97 -8.79 12.78 10.29
C GLY A 97 -9.47 12.65 8.93
N ASP A 98 -10.64 13.27 8.80
CA ASP A 98 -11.39 13.31 7.55
C ASP A 98 -10.70 14.26 6.57
N CYS A 99 -10.47 13.79 5.36
CA CYS A 99 -9.79 14.57 4.32
C CYS A 99 -10.33 14.21 2.95
N ARG A 100 -10.21 15.17 2.03
CA ARG A 100 -10.60 14.98 0.63
C ARG A 100 -9.51 15.51 -0.27
N TYR A 101 -8.87 14.60 -1.00
CA TYR A 101 -7.95 14.89 -2.09
C TYR A 101 -8.58 14.46 -3.42
N MET A 102 -7.97 14.83 -4.54
CA MET A 102 -8.51 14.52 -5.87
C MET A 102 -8.75 13.01 -6.06
N VAL A 103 -7.86 12.16 -5.57
CA VAL A 103 -7.88 10.70 -5.77
C VAL A 103 -8.14 9.92 -4.48
N LEU A 104 -8.12 10.58 -3.32
CA LEU A 104 -8.25 9.97 -2.02
C LEU A 104 -9.24 10.74 -1.17
N ASN A 105 -10.21 10.04 -0.61
CA ASN A 105 -11.19 10.57 0.35
C ASN A 105 -11.19 9.67 1.59
N ARG A 106 -11.08 10.28 2.76
CA ARG A 106 -11.27 9.57 4.04
C ARG A 106 -12.42 10.20 4.78
N GLN A 107 -13.35 9.36 5.21
CA GLN A 107 -14.45 9.71 6.10
C GLN A 107 -14.49 8.69 7.23
N GLN A 108 -14.17 9.14 8.43
CA GLN A 108 -14.05 8.27 9.62
C GLN A 108 -13.10 7.07 9.36
N GLN A 109 -13.65 5.86 9.32
CA GLN A 109 -12.93 4.60 9.12
C GLN A 109 -12.92 4.12 7.65
N ILE A 110 -13.57 4.85 6.74
CA ILE A 110 -13.64 4.48 5.33
C ILE A 110 -12.67 5.35 4.54
N ILE A 111 -11.79 4.70 3.79
CA ILE A 111 -10.86 5.31 2.86
C ILE A 111 -11.27 4.92 1.45
N SER A 112 -11.51 5.90 0.60
CA SER A 112 -11.76 5.71 -0.83
C SER A 112 -10.55 6.19 -1.60
N TYR A 113 -9.94 5.31 -2.40
CA TYR A 113 -8.75 5.60 -3.19
C TYR A 113 -8.90 5.00 -4.57
N HIS A 114 -8.89 5.84 -5.64
CA HIS A 114 -9.15 5.43 -7.02
C HIS A 114 -10.40 4.55 -7.21
N GLY A 115 -11.48 4.86 -6.50
CA GLY A 115 -12.71 4.06 -6.54
C GLY A 115 -12.67 2.76 -5.74
N CYS A 116 -11.52 2.44 -5.14
CA CYS A 116 -11.38 1.34 -4.21
C CYS A 116 -11.74 1.80 -2.79
N HIS A 117 -12.64 1.11 -2.12
CA HIS A 117 -13.10 1.43 -0.77
C HIS A 117 -12.50 0.46 0.24
N ILE A 118 -11.90 1.02 1.29
CA ILE A 118 -11.26 0.30 2.39
C ILE A 118 -11.95 0.72 3.68
N CYS A 119 -12.42 -0.22 4.47
CA CYS A 119 -12.90 0.06 5.81
C CYS A 119 -11.87 -0.44 6.83
N VAL A 120 -11.38 0.47 7.66
CA VAL A 120 -10.40 0.17 8.71
C VAL A 120 -11.13 0.00 10.03
N ILE A 121 -11.11 -1.20 10.58
CA ILE A 121 -11.79 -1.54 11.82
C ILE A 121 -10.76 -1.72 12.92
N ASN A 122 -10.70 -0.77 13.83
CA ASN A 122 -9.81 -0.75 14.98
C ASN A 122 -10.54 -0.54 16.32
N ASP A 123 -11.85 -0.57 16.28
CA ASP A 123 -12.73 -0.43 17.45
C ASP A 123 -14.05 -1.18 17.23
N ASN A 124 -14.95 -1.09 18.21
CA ASN A 124 -16.27 -1.73 18.18
C ASN A 124 -17.37 -0.79 17.65
N HIS A 125 -17.03 0.29 16.94
CA HIS A 125 -18.00 1.30 16.44
C HIS A 125 -19.11 0.68 15.58
N TRP A 126 -18.78 -0.32 14.77
CA TRP A 126 -19.73 -0.98 13.85
C TRP A 126 -20.47 -2.16 14.46
N ARG A 127 -20.15 -2.51 15.70
CA ARG A 127 -20.81 -3.60 16.40
C ARG A 127 -22.30 -3.30 16.62
N ASN A 128 -23.15 -4.31 16.49
CA ASN A 128 -24.60 -4.21 16.69
C ASN A 128 -25.33 -3.19 15.77
N LYS A 129 -24.69 -2.75 14.70
CA LYS A 129 -25.34 -1.93 13.68
C LYS A 129 -25.90 -2.81 12.57
N THR A 130 -26.94 -2.31 11.94
CA THR A 130 -27.58 -2.95 10.78
C THR A 130 -27.90 -1.89 9.74
N THR A 131 -27.95 -2.27 8.49
CA THR A 131 -28.38 -1.39 7.40
C THR A 131 -29.35 -2.13 6.48
N VAL A 132 -30.21 -1.37 5.82
CA VAL A 132 -31.12 -1.91 4.80
C VAL A 132 -30.36 -2.32 3.53
N SER A 133 -29.32 -1.57 3.19
CA SER A 133 -28.46 -1.83 2.03
C SER A 133 -27.01 -1.86 2.47
N PRO A 134 -26.34 -3.01 2.43
CA PRO A 134 -24.93 -3.10 2.76
C PRO A 134 -24.06 -2.23 1.87
N LEU A 135 -23.13 -1.49 2.46
CA LEU A 135 -22.16 -0.70 1.73
C LEU A 135 -21.09 -1.62 1.15
N TYR A 136 -20.85 -1.53 -0.16
CA TYR A 136 -19.80 -2.28 -0.81
C TYR A 136 -18.42 -1.65 -0.52
N ILE A 137 -17.51 -2.46 -0.02
CA ILE A 137 -16.08 -2.14 0.19
C ILE A 137 -15.22 -3.25 -0.41
N GLN A 138 -14.06 -2.92 -0.98
CA GLN A 138 -13.17 -3.94 -1.51
C GLN A 138 -12.40 -4.65 -0.40
N TYR A 139 -11.89 -3.88 0.56
CA TYR A 139 -11.02 -4.38 1.61
C TYR A 139 -11.56 -4.02 2.99
N LEU A 140 -11.80 -5.04 3.80
CA LEU A 140 -12.08 -4.90 5.22
C LEU A 140 -10.80 -5.15 6.00
N TYR A 141 -10.20 -4.10 6.57
CA TYR A 141 -8.94 -4.18 7.30
C TYR A 141 -9.20 -4.24 8.80
N LEU A 142 -8.99 -5.41 9.39
CA LEU A 142 -9.24 -5.69 10.80
C LEU A 142 -7.96 -5.55 11.62
N CYS A 143 -7.98 -4.62 12.57
CA CYS A 143 -6.86 -4.32 13.47
C CYS A 143 -7.22 -4.63 14.92
N LYS A 144 -6.25 -4.51 15.81
CA LYS A 144 -6.46 -4.60 17.26
C LYS A 144 -7.51 -3.59 17.71
N GLY A 145 -8.41 -4.02 18.61
CA GLY A 145 -9.49 -3.19 19.17
C GLY A 145 -10.89 -3.62 18.73
N TYR A 146 -10.99 -4.42 17.67
CA TYR A 146 -12.26 -5.05 17.29
C TYR A 146 -12.42 -6.41 17.97
N ASP A 147 -13.48 -6.56 18.78
CA ASP A 147 -13.78 -7.77 19.54
C ASP A 147 -15.05 -8.51 19.06
N GLY A 148 -15.72 -7.98 18.01
CA GLY A 148 -16.93 -8.56 17.43
C GLY A 148 -16.65 -9.75 16.49
N HIS A 149 -17.71 -10.36 15.98
CA HIS A 149 -17.66 -11.42 14.98
C HIS A 149 -17.78 -10.85 13.57
N LEU A 150 -17.24 -11.59 12.59
CA LEU A 150 -17.30 -11.18 11.19
C LEU A 150 -18.75 -11.07 10.66
N GLU A 151 -19.65 -11.92 11.16
CA GLU A 151 -21.06 -11.89 10.84
C GLU A 151 -21.71 -10.52 11.15
N GLU A 152 -21.29 -9.84 12.22
CA GLU A 152 -21.78 -8.51 12.56
C GLU A 152 -21.46 -7.48 11.46
N LEU A 153 -20.26 -7.61 10.84
CA LEU A 153 -19.80 -6.71 9.78
C LEU A 153 -20.45 -7.03 8.44
N THR A 154 -20.78 -8.30 8.15
CA THR A 154 -21.49 -8.67 6.91
C THR A 154 -22.92 -8.14 6.85
N ARG A 155 -23.50 -7.77 7.97
CA ARG A 155 -24.81 -7.10 8.03
C ARG A 155 -24.77 -5.64 7.58
N ILE A 156 -23.58 -5.04 7.58
CA ILE A 156 -23.38 -3.61 7.27
C ILE A 156 -22.62 -3.44 5.97
N PHE A 157 -21.64 -4.32 5.72
CA PHE A 157 -20.74 -4.24 4.58
C PHE A 157 -20.83 -5.49 3.71
N SER A 158 -20.74 -5.28 2.40
CA SER A 158 -20.42 -6.32 1.43
C SER A 158 -18.96 -6.10 1.02
N PHE A 159 -18.07 -7.08 1.19
CA PHE A 159 -16.64 -6.92 0.95
C PHE A 159 -16.05 -8.08 0.15
N SER A 160 -14.96 -7.77 -0.60
CA SER A 160 -14.27 -8.76 -1.44
C SER A 160 -13.16 -9.49 -0.69
N TYR A 161 -12.44 -8.79 0.17
CA TYR A 161 -11.31 -9.32 0.94
C TYR A 161 -11.33 -8.84 2.38
N VAL A 162 -10.99 -9.75 3.28
CA VAL A 162 -10.70 -9.44 4.69
C VAL A 162 -9.19 -9.46 4.88
N ILE A 163 -8.63 -8.37 5.43
CA ILE A 163 -7.21 -8.27 5.74
C ILE A 163 -7.05 -8.27 7.25
N LEU A 164 -6.34 -9.26 7.77
CA LEU A 164 -6.08 -9.42 9.20
C LEU A 164 -4.72 -8.84 9.54
N ASP A 165 -4.72 -7.77 10.36
CA ASP A 165 -3.48 -7.07 10.71
C ASP A 165 -2.63 -7.87 11.71
N ALA A 166 -1.32 -7.61 11.67
CA ALA A 166 -0.35 -8.20 12.61
C ALA A 166 -0.48 -7.68 14.06
N SER A 167 -1.30 -6.65 14.31
CA SER A 167 -1.64 -6.18 15.66
C SER A 167 -2.65 -7.07 16.39
N LEU A 168 -3.39 -7.91 15.66
CA LEU A 168 -4.32 -8.87 16.25
C LEU A 168 -3.56 -9.88 17.12
N SER A 169 -4.17 -10.28 18.24
CA SER A 169 -3.65 -11.41 19.02
C SER A 169 -3.81 -12.71 18.22
N GLU A 170 -2.95 -13.68 18.48
CA GLU A 170 -2.97 -14.98 17.79
C GLU A 170 -4.33 -15.66 17.91
N TYR A 171 -4.92 -15.65 19.11
CA TYR A 171 -6.26 -16.17 19.33
C TYR A 171 -7.32 -15.49 18.45
N ARG A 172 -7.32 -14.14 18.41
CA ARG A 172 -8.29 -13.38 17.60
C ARG A 172 -8.09 -13.63 16.11
N ARG A 173 -6.85 -13.67 15.66
CA ARG A 173 -6.51 -13.97 14.27
C ARG A 173 -7.10 -15.31 13.85
N HIS A 174 -6.80 -16.39 14.59
CA HIS A 174 -7.31 -17.74 14.27
C HIS A 174 -8.84 -17.83 14.33
N LEU A 175 -9.48 -17.10 15.24
CA LEU A 175 -10.94 -17.02 15.28
C LEU A 175 -11.48 -16.41 13.99
N LEU A 176 -10.99 -15.24 13.61
CA LEU A 176 -11.43 -14.54 12.40
C LEU A 176 -11.10 -15.32 11.11
N GLU A 177 -9.95 -15.99 11.05
CA GLU A 177 -9.60 -16.91 9.95
C GLU A 177 -10.61 -18.05 9.83
N SER A 178 -11.00 -18.64 10.95
CA SER A 178 -12.00 -19.71 10.95
C SER A 178 -13.39 -19.21 10.49
N GLU A 179 -13.80 -18.03 10.94
CA GLU A 179 -15.03 -17.39 10.51
C GLU A 179 -15.00 -17.06 9.00
N CYS A 180 -13.89 -16.57 8.46
CA CYS A 180 -13.70 -16.34 7.03
C CYS A 180 -13.85 -17.63 6.23
N LYS A 181 -13.20 -18.72 6.68
CA LYS A 181 -13.28 -20.04 6.03
C LYS A 181 -14.69 -20.59 6.03
N GLN A 182 -15.38 -20.50 7.16
CA GLN A 182 -16.77 -20.97 7.30
C GLN A 182 -17.74 -20.21 6.40
N SER A 183 -17.52 -18.90 6.25
CA SER A 183 -18.35 -18.02 5.42
C SER A 183 -17.91 -17.98 3.94
N GLY A 184 -16.87 -18.73 3.55
CA GLY A 184 -16.33 -18.72 2.18
C GLY A 184 -15.73 -17.38 1.75
N LEU A 185 -15.33 -16.53 2.70
CA LEU A 185 -14.75 -15.22 2.44
C LEU A 185 -13.24 -15.30 2.17
N ARG A 186 -12.78 -14.52 1.21
CA ARG A 186 -11.35 -14.41 0.93
C ARG A 186 -10.69 -13.56 2.01
N PHE A 187 -9.60 -14.05 2.58
CA PHE A 187 -8.85 -13.31 3.59
C PHE A 187 -7.35 -13.42 3.37
N ILE A 188 -6.62 -12.47 3.93
CA ILE A 188 -5.16 -12.40 3.94
C ILE A 188 -4.72 -12.09 5.37
N SER A 189 -3.85 -12.93 5.92
CA SER A 189 -3.24 -12.70 7.23
C SER A 189 -1.86 -12.08 7.05
N LEU A 190 -1.70 -10.80 7.44
CA LEU A 190 -0.41 -10.12 7.31
C LEU A 190 0.67 -10.74 8.17
N SER A 191 0.30 -11.41 9.27
CA SER A 191 1.28 -12.13 10.11
C SER A 191 1.92 -13.30 9.38
N ASP A 192 1.18 -13.95 8.49
CA ASP A 192 1.62 -15.18 7.81
C ASP A 192 2.19 -14.86 6.42
N GLU A 193 1.55 -13.96 5.69
CA GLU A 193 1.92 -13.64 4.31
C GLU A 193 2.89 -12.45 4.19
N GLY A 194 3.03 -11.65 5.26
CA GLY A 194 3.82 -10.43 5.23
C GLY A 194 3.03 -9.21 4.76
N SER A 195 3.75 -8.18 4.32
CA SER A 195 3.10 -6.99 3.73
C SER A 195 2.56 -7.30 2.35
N VAL A 196 1.34 -6.86 2.07
CA VAL A 196 0.64 -7.18 0.81
C VAL A 196 0.40 -5.91 0.01
N ARG A 197 0.59 -6.01 -1.31
CA ARG A 197 0.39 -4.93 -2.27
C ARG A 197 -0.66 -5.32 -3.30
N PHE A 198 -1.65 -4.46 -3.48
CA PHE A 198 -2.64 -4.54 -4.55
C PHE A 198 -2.37 -3.46 -5.58
N LEU A 199 -2.31 -3.83 -6.84
CA LEU A 199 -2.26 -2.91 -7.97
C LEU A 199 -3.70 -2.48 -8.31
N LEU A 200 -3.89 -1.20 -8.58
CA LEU A 200 -5.18 -0.58 -8.91
C LEU A 200 -5.23 -0.18 -10.38
#